data_e5fff21b938b9db6fd5ef2d90aa2fc1c
#
_entry.id   e5fff21b938b9db6fd5ef2d90aa2fc1c
#
_cell.length_a   1.000
_cell.length_b   1.000
_cell.length_c   1.000
_cell.angle_alpha   90.00
_cell.angle_beta   90.00
_cell.angle_gamma   90.00
#
_symmetry.space_group_name_H-M   'P 1'
#
loop_
_entity.id
_entity.type
_entity.pdbx_description
1 polymer ?
#
loop_
_entity_poly.entity_id
_entity_poly.type
_entity_poly.pdbx_seq_one_letter_code
_entity_poly.pdbx_strand_id
1 'polypeptide(L)'
;MNAIFEAAKEVVGFMAARKWKFCLIGGLVVQRWGEPRFTKDADLTLLTGLGEEEKFAEPLLERFRGRRADALAFALTNRVLLIYASNGKDVDISFGALEFEVSMLKRATLFEFAPGFVFPTCSAEDLFVMKAFAGRPLDWLDAKGIAERQKGKLNTRYILRHLAVLCELKETPETVQEARKLLV
;
A
#
# COMPACT_ATOMS: atom_id res chain seq x y z
N MET A 1 6.41 11.08 14.04
CA MET A 1 6.86 10.43 12.79
C MET A 1 7.75 9.22 13.06
N ASN A 2 8.81 9.32 13.88
CA ASN A 2 9.71 8.20 14.16
C ASN A 2 9.02 6.90 14.62
N ALA A 3 7.97 7.00 15.45
CA ALA A 3 7.27 5.80 15.93
C ALA A 3 6.57 4.98 14.83
N ILE A 4 6.12 5.63 13.74
CA ILE A 4 5.56 4.93 12.57
C ILE A 4 6.68 4.28 11.76
N PHE A 5 7.81 4.96 11.61
CA PHE A 5 8.97 4.37 10.91
C PHE A 5 9.55 3.17 11.67
N GLU A 6 9.59 3.22 13.02
CA GLU A 6 9.98 2.07 13.83
C GLU A 6 9.02 0.88 13.66
N ALA A 7 7.71 1.15 13.66
CA ALA A 7 6.70 0.13 13.41
C ALA A 7 6.88 -0.51 12.01
N ALA A 8 7.03 0.32 10.98
CA ALA A 8 7.28 -0.15 9.62
C ALA A 8 8.58 -0.97 9.55
N LYS A 9 9.66 -0.51 10.20
CA LYS A 9 10.97 -1.19 10.22
C LYS A 9 10.89 -2.57 10.87
N GLU A 10 10.15 -2.69 11.96
CA GLU A 10 9.97 -3.98 12.65
C GLU A 10 9.25 -4.98 11.74
N VAL A 11 8.12 -4.59 11.13
CA VAL A 11 7.33 -5.48 10.28
C VAL A 11 8.07 -5.80 8.97
N VAL A 12 8.69 -4.80 8.35
CA VAL A 12 9.54 -4.98 7.16
C VAL A 12 10.69 -5.95 7.45
N GLY A 13 11.36 -5.79 8.60
CA GLY A 13 12.44 -6.70 9.02
C GLY A 13 11.97 -8.15 9.17
N PHE A 14 10.79 -8.35 9.75
CA PHE A 14 10.17 -9.67 9.90
C PHE A 14 9.87 -10.33 8.54
N MET A 15 9.32 -9.56 7.60
CA MET A 15 8.99 -10.04 6.24
C MET A 15 10.26 -10.30 5.41
N ALA A 16 11.24 -9.40 5.50
CA ALA A 16 12.50 -9.50 4.77
C ALA A 16 13.32 -10.74 5.20
N ALA A 17 13.37 -11.05 6.49
CA ALA A 17 14.02 -12.26 7.01
C ALA A 17 13.42 -13.55 6.43
N ARG A 18 12.15 -13.53 6.04
CA ARG A 18 11.43 -14.64 5.39
C ARG A 18 11.51 -14.61 3.86
N LYS A 19 12.20 -13.59 3.30
CA LYS A 19 12.32 -13.37 1.84
C LYS A 19 10.95 -13.18 1.17
N TRP A 20 9.97 -12.66 1.90
CA TRP A 20 8.66 -12.34 1.36
C TRP A 20 8.73 -11.13 0.44
N LYS A 21 7.82 -11.06 -0.53
CA LYS A 21 7.73 -9.93 -1.48
C LYS A 21 6.71 -8.93 -0.99
N PHE A 22 7.14 -7.74 -0.67
CA PHE A 22 6.30 -6.67 -0.12
C PHE A 22 6.82 -5.28 -0.51
N CYS A 23 5.99 -4.27 -0.37
CA CYS A 23 6.42 -2.86 -0.36
C CYS A 23 5.49 -2.02 0.51
N LEU A 24 5.99 -0.87 0.96
CA LEU A 24 5.15 0.16 1.56
C LEU A 24 4.27 0.82 0.51
N ILE A 25 3.08 1.18 0.95
CA ILE A 25 2.04 1.88 0.20
C ILE A 25 1.44 3.00 1.07
N GLY A 26 0.27 3.49 0.75
CA GLY A 26 -0.55 4.33 1.63
C GLY A 26 0.05 5.68 2.00
N GLY A 27 -0.30 6.14 3.20
CA GLY A 27 -0.01 7.50 3.68
C GLY A 27 1.48 7.82 3.82
N LEU A 28 2.31 6.86 4.19
CA LEU A 28 3.76 7.06 4.27
C LEU A 28 4.35 7.34 2.88
N VAL A 29 3.93 6.59 1.86
CA VAL A 29 4.49 6.73 0.51
C VAL A 29 4.02 8.01 -0.19
N VAL A 30 2.90 8.61 0.26
CA VAL A 30 2.50 9.96 -0.17
C VAL A 30 3.60 10.99 0.13
N GLN A 31 4.37 10.85 1.22
CA GLN A 31 5.49 11.76 1.53
C GLN A 31 6.59 11.74 0.45
N ARG A 32 6.76 10.60 -0.24
CA ARG A 32 7.71 10.49 -1.35
C ARG A 32 7.18 11.11 -2.63
N TRP A 33 5.93 10.88 -2.99
CA TRP A 33 5.41 11.14 -4.32
C TRP A 33 4.39 12.28 -4.41
N GLY A 34 3.62 12.52 -3.31
CA GLY A 34 2.56 13.52 -3.23
C GLY A 34 2.84 14.61 -2.20
N GLU A 35 1.82 15.34 -1.78
CA GLU A 35 1.94 16.34 -0.73
C GLU A 35 2.09 15.67 0.64
N PRO A 36 3.20 15.93 1.37
CA PRO A 36 3.43 15.35 2.69
C PRO A 36 2.31 15.70 3.67
N ARG A 37 1.79 14.68 4.31
CA ARG A 37 0.78 14.84 5.38
C ARG A 37 1.04 13.89 6.53
N PHE A 38 0.37 14.14 7.64
CA PHE A 38 0.40 13.22 8.78
C PHE A 38 -0.31 11.91 8.44
N THR A 39 0.29 10.78 8.85
CA THR A 39 -0.35 9.46 8.84
C THR A 39 -0.22 8.82 10.22
N LYS A 40 -1.18 7.96 10.60
CA LYS A 40 -1.26 7.31 11.91
C LYS A 40 -0.75 5.87 11.87
N ASP A 41 -0.68 5.30 10.70
CA ASP A 41 -0.46 3.91 10.37
C ASP A 41 0.66 3.73 9.35
N ALA A 42 1.14 2.52 9.25
CA ALA A 42 1.99 2.07 8.17
C ALA A 42 1.22 1.05 7.31
N ASP A 43 1.11 1.33 6.03
CA ASP A 43 0.43 0.47 5.07
C ASP A 43 1.44 -0.30 4.22
N LEU A 44 1.24 -1.61 4.06
CA LEU A 44 2.06 -2.47 3.22
C LEU A 44 1.19 -3.33 2.31
N THR A 45 1.73 -3.68 1.15
CA THR A 45 1.23 -4.82 0.37
C THR A 45 2.22 -5.97 0.48
N LEU A 46 1.72 -7.15 0.86
CA LEU A 46 2.45 -8.42 0.90
C LEU A 46 1.88 -9.34 -0.18
N LEU A 47 2.73 -9.83 -1.09
CA LEU A 47 2.29 -10.72 -2.14
C LEU A 47 2.10 -12.13 -1.58
N THR A 48 0.85 -12.53 -1.41
CA THR A 48 0.47 -13.86 -0.89
C THR A 48 0.00 -14.80 -1.99
N GLY A 49 -0.56 -14.27 -3.10
CA GLY A 49 -1.35 -15.04 -4.03
C GLY A 49 -2.78 -15.25 -3.54
N LEU A 50 -3.55 -16.05 -4.27
CA LEU A 50 -4.91 -16.45 -3.89
C LEU A 50 -4.88 -17.82 -3.22
N GLY A 51 -5.54 -17.94 -2.05
CA GLY A 51 -5.67 -19.18 -1.29
C GLY A 51 -4.45 -19.55 -0.44
N GLU A 52 -3.41 -18.71 -0.42
CA GLU A 52 -2.18 -18.93 0.37
C GLU A 52 -2.02 -17.92 1.53
N GLU A 53 -3.05 -17.11 1.78
CA GLU A 53 -3.01 -15.98 2.73
C GLU A 53 -2.67 -16.42 4.15
N GLU A 54 -3.21 -17.57 4.57
CA GLU A 54 -3.04 -18.12 5.91
C GLU A 54 -1.56 -18.38 6.24
N LYS A 55 -0.79 -18.90 5.27
CA LYS A 55 0.66 -19.14 5.40
C LYS A 55 1.47 -17.89 5.75
N PHE A 56 0.93 -16.71 5.44
CA PHE A 56 1.54 -15.42 5.76
C PHE A 56 0.91 -14.78 7.00
N ALA A 57 -0.40 -14.93 7.18
CA ALA A 57 -1.13 -14.33 8.29
C ALA A 57 -0.77 -14.96 9.64
N GLU A 58 -0.70 -16.30 9.73
CA GLU A 58 -0.38 -17.01 10.97
C GLU A 58 0.97 -16.60 11.56
N PRO A 59 2.12 -16.65 10.84
CA PRO A 59 3.39 -16.24 11.39
C PRO A 59 3.43 -14.76 11.79
N LEU A 60 2.65 -13.89 11.10
CA LEU A 60 2.51 -12.50 11.51
C LEU A 60 1.74 -12.36 12.81
N LEU A 61 0.67 -13.13 13.01
CA LEU A 61 -0.14 -13.13 14.23
C LEU A 61 0.55 -13.81 15.42
N GLU A 62 1.46 -14.75 15.18
CA GLU A 62 2.34 -15.32 16.21
C GLU A 62 3.33 -14.25 16.75
N ARG A 63 3.77 -13.33 15.90
CA ARG A 63 4.76 -12.30 16.25
C ARG A 63 4.13 -10.99 16.71
N PHE A 64 3.01 -10.60 16.10
CA PHE A 64 2.36 -9.31 16.29
C PHE A 64 0.92 -9.49 16.78
N ARG A 65 0.49 -8.64 17.70
CA ARG A 65 -0.88 -8.66 18.17
C ARG A 65 -1.86 -8.17 17.09
N GLY A 66 -2.87 -8.99 16.76
CA GLY A 66 -3.97 -8.55 15.92
C GLY A 66 -4.77 -7.40 16.55
N ARG A 67 -5.26 -6.47 15.74
CA ARG A 67 -6.14 -5.38 16.20
C ARG A 67 -7.59 -5.82 16.44
N ARG A 68 -7.92 -7.04 16.01
CA ARG A 68 -9.24 -7.66 16.15
C ARG A 68 -9.11 -9.00 16.86
N ALA A 69 -10.15 -9.38 17.59
CA ALA A 69 -10.21 -10.72 18.21
C ALA A 69 -10.27 -11.85 17.16
N ASP A 70 -10.91 -11.56 16.01
CA ASP A 70 -11.05 -12.41 14.84
C ASP A 70 -10.04 -12.13 13.74
N ALA A 71 -8.81 -11.67 14.09
CA ALA A 71 -7.84 -11.12 13.16
C ALA A 71 -7.53 -12.02 11.97
N LEU A 72 -7.35 -13.34 12.18
CA LEU A 72 -7.10 -14.29 11.10
C LEU A 72 -8.30 -14.41 10.16
N ALA A 73 -9.48 -14.70 10.70
CA ALA A 73 -10.70 -14.83 9.90
C ALA A 73 -11.02 -13.55 9.10
N PHE A 74 -10.86 -12.40 9.76
CA PHE A 74 -11.00 -11.10 9.09
C PHE A 74 -10.00 -10.94 7.94
N ALA A 75 -8.72 -11.29 8.17
CA ALA A 75 -7.68 -11.16 7.18
C ALA A 75 -7.93 -12.06 5.95
N LEU A 76 -8.36 -13.29 6.15
CA LEU A 76 -8.67 -14.21 5.07
C LEU A 76 -9.89 -13.76 4.25
N THR A 77 -10.89 -13.20 4.91
CA THR A 77 -12.12 -12.73 4.24
C THR A 77 -11.90 -11.41 3.49
N ASN A 78 -11.17 -10.46 4.10
CA ASN A 78 -11.04 -9.10 3.59
C ASN A 78 -9.70 -8.83 2.88
N ARG A 79 -8.81 -9.80 2.85
CA ARG A 79 -7.46 -9.71 2.28
C ARG A 79 -6.64 -8.56 2.86
N VAL A 80 -6.85 -8.27 4.14
CA VAL A 80 -6.07 -7.29 4.91
C VAL A 80 -5.87 -7.73 6.35
N LEU A 81 -4.64 -7.83 6.79
CA LEU A 81 -4.29 -8.14 8.17
C LEU A 81 -3.98 -6.85 8.94
N LEU A 82 -4.71 -6.63 10.02
CA LEU A 82 -4.60 -5.46 10.89
C LEU A 82 -3.86 -5.85 12.16
N ILE A 83 -2.67 -5.31 12.37
CA ILE A 83 -1.82 -5.62 13.54
C ILE A 83 -1.34 -4.36 14.26
N TYR A 84 -0.87 -4.56 15.48
CA TYR A 84 -0.03 -3.59 16.20
C TYR A 84 1.43 -4.00 16.11
N ALA A 85 2.29 -3.07 15.78
CA ALA A 85 3.73 -3.22 16.03
C ALA A 85 4.02 -3.21 17.54
N SER A 86 5.24 -3.59 17.96
CA SER A 86 5.62 -3.68 19.37
C SER A 86 5.48 -2.35 20.11
N ASN A 87 5.59 -1.23 19.42
CA ASN A 87 5.39 0.12 19.96
C ASN A 87 3.93 0.58 19.98
N GLY A 88 2.98 -0.31 19.69
CA GLY A 88 1.54 -0.04 19.69
C GLY A 88 1.01 0.73 18.49
N LYS A 89 1.83 0.98 17.46
CA LYS A 89 1.38 1.62 16.23
C LYS A 89 0.69 0.64 15.30
N ASP A 90 -0.29 1.17 14.59
CA ASP A 90 -1.09 0.44 13.62
C ASP A 90 -0.28 0.11 12.37
N VAL A 91 -0.39 -1.13 11.91
CA VAL A 91 0.17 -1.59 10.64
C VAL A 91 -0.90 -2.38 9.90
N ASP A 92 -1.19 -1.97 8.68
CA ASP A 92 -2.15 -2.57 7.78
C ASP A 92 -1.41 -3.30 6.65
N ILE A 93 -1.66 -4.60 6.52
CA ILE A 93 -0.98 -5.45 5.54
C ILE A 93 -2.03 -5.99 4.56
N SER A 94 -2.10 -5.40 3.38
CA SER A 94 -2.93 -5.89 2.27
C SER A 94 -2.30 -7.13 1.63
N PHE A 95 -3.10 -8.17 1.41
CA PHE A 95 -2.67 -9.41 0.77
C PHE A 95 -2.87 -9.34 -0.73
N GLY A 96 -1.77 -9.07 -1.44
CA GLY A 96 -1.73 -8.93 -2.88
C GLY A 96 -1.78 -10.27 -3.61
N ALA A 97 -2.55 -10.31 -4.72
CA ALA A 97 -2.64 -11.47 -5.59
C ALA A 97 -2.88 -11.11 -7.07
N LEU A 98 -3.38 -9.91 -7.33
CA LEU A 98 -3.74 -9.49 -8.69
C LEU A 98 -2.47 -9.14 -9.50
N GLU A 99 -2.58 -9.18 -10.82
CA GLU A 99 -1.49 -8.82 -11.72
C GLU A 99 -0.95 -7.40 -11.47
N PHE A 100 -1.83 -6.48 -11.08
CA PHE A 100 -1.45 -5.13 -10.69
C PHE A 100 -0.46 -5.13 -9.52
N GLU A 101 -0.76 -5.87 -8.45
CA GLU A 101 0.08 -5.93 -7.24
C GLU A 101 1.41 -6.64 -7.52
N VAL A 102 1.40 -7.69 -8.34
CA VAL A 102 2.63 -8.34 -8.82
C VAL A 102 3.51 -7.34 -9.58
N SER A 103 2.91 -6.53 -10.47
CA SER A 103 3.59 -5.49 -11.23
C SER A 103 4.12 -4.38 -10.33
N MET A 104 3.30 -3.91 -9.36
CA MET A 104 3.66 -2.91 -8.37
C MET A 104 4.89 -3.32 -7.55
N LEU A 105 4.92 -4.56 -7.04
CA LEU A 105 6.05 -5.03 -6.26
C LEU A 105 7.35 -5.16 -7.09
N LYS A 106 7.25 -5.51 -8.37
CA LYS A 106 8.41 -5.52 -9.29
C LYS A 106 8.98 -4.13 -9.55
N ARG A 107 8.14 -3.09 -9.48
CA ARG A 107 8.51 -1.68 -9.70
C ARG A 107 8.92 -0.97 -8.42
N ALA A 108 8.73 -1.61 -7.26
CA ALA A 108 9.08 -1.03 -5.97
C ALA A 108 10.58 -0.70 -5.89
N THR A 109 10.89 0.46 -5.33
CA THR A 109 12.26 0.94 -5.16
C THR A 109 12.51 1.37 -3.72
N LEU A 110 13.75 1.25 -3.26
CA LEU A 110 14.13 1.70 -1.93
C LEU A 110 14.05 3.22 -1.83
N PHE A 111 13.55 3.69 -0.71
CA PHE A 111 13.51 5.12 -0.37
C PHE A 111 13.84 5.32 1.10
N GLU A 112 14.69 6.29 1.39
CA GLU A 112 15.05 6.70 2.75
C GLU A 112 14.15 7.85 3.21
N PHE A 113 13.27 7.56 4.18
CA PHE A 113 12.35 8.54 4.75
C PHE A 113 13.01 9.43 5.81
N ALA A 114 13.97 8.86 6.50
CA ALA A 114 14.82 9.52 7.50
C ALA A 114 16.08 8.66 7.68
N PRO A 115 17.17 9.19 8.26
CA PRO A 115 18.41 8.44 8.47
C PRO A 115 18.16 7.07 9.11
N GLY A 116 18.51 6.00 8.41
CA GLY A 116 18.35 4.62 8.84
C GLY A 116 16.95 4.01 8.68
N PHE A 117 16.02 4.72 8.03
CA PHE A 117 14.67 4.24 7.70
C PHE A 117 14.49 4.10 6.19
N VAL A 118 15.07 3.05 5.64
CA VAL A 118 15.03 2.73 4.21
C VAL A 118 14.05 1.60 3.96
N PHE A 119 13.05 1.84 3.11
CA PHE A 119 12.01 0.85 2.81
C PHE A 119 11.76 0.72 1.31
N PRO A 120 11.38 -0.48 0.83
CA PRO A 120 10.82 -0.62 -0.51
C PRO A 120 9.46 0.08 -0.55
N THR A 121 9.24 0.96 -1.50
CA THR A 121 7.98 1.68 -1.70
C THR A 121 7.49 1.49 -3.13
N CYS A 122 6.17 1.46 -3.32
CA CYS A 122 5.58 1.44 -4.66
C CYS A 122 5.95 2.70 -5.46
N SER A 123 5.78 2.66 -6.79
CA SER A 123 6.01 3.82 -7.65
C SER A 123 4.92 4.89 -7.49
N ALA A 124 5.16 6.07 -8.06
CA ALA A 124 4.18 7.15 -8.07
C ALA A 124 2.89 6.75 -8.80
N GLU A 125 3.04 6.04 -9.92
CA GLU A 125 1.89 5.56 -10.69
C GLU A 125 1.08 4.51 -9.92
N ASP A 126 1.78 3.56 -9.27
CA ASP A 126 1.11 2.52 -8.49
C ASP A 126 0.36 3.12 -7.30
N LEU A 127 0.99 4.09 -6.60
CA LEU A 127 0.32 4.81 -5.51
C LEU A 127 -0.90 5.59 -6.01
N PHE A 128 -0.79 6.27 -7.16
CA PHE A 128 -1.92 6.97 -7.76
C PHE A 128 -3.07 6.01 -8.07
N VAL A 129 -2.79 4.86 -8.68
CA VAL A 129 -3.81 3.83 -8.97
C VAL A 129 -4.50 3.38 -7.69
N MET A 130 -3.75 3.07 -6.63
CA MET A 130 -4.34 2.63 -5.36
C MET A 130 -5.20 3.71 -4.71
N LYS A 131 -4.77 4.97 -4.75
CA LYS A 131 -5.51 6.11 -4.21
C LYS A 131 -6.80 6.37 -4.99
N ALA A 132 -6.73 6.41 -6.31
CA ALA A 132 -7.91 6.57 -7.14
C ALA A 132 -8.90 5.39 -6.96
N PHE A 133 -8.41 4.16 -6.89
CA PHE A 133 -9.23 2.97 -6.68
C PHE A 133 -9.91 2.95 -5.30
N ALA A 134 -9.24 3.38 -4.24
CA ALA A 134 -9.83 3.53 -2.90
C ALA A 134 -10.96 4.58 -2.91
N GLY A 135 -10.76 5.71 -3.58
CA GLY A 135 -11.79 6.68 -3.95
C GLY A 135 -12.36 7.51 -2.80
N ARG A 136 -11.78 7.42 -1.59
CA ARG A 136 -12.22 8.25 -0.44
C ARG A 136 -11.80 9.71 -0.66
N PRO A 137 -12.46 10.70 -0.04
CA PRO A 137 -12.10 12.12 -0.23
C PRO A 137 -10.60 12.41 -0.02
N LEU A 138 -9.98 11.84 1.02
CA LEU A 138 -8.56 12.02 1.29
C LEU A 138 -7.68 11.34 0.24
N ASP A 139 -8.10 10.20 -0.32
CA ASP A 139 -7.36 9.50 -1.37
C ASP A 139 -7.34 10.30 -2.69
N TRP A 140 -8.42 10.99 -3.01
CA TRP A 140 -8.47 11.91 -4.15
C TRP A 140 -7.57 13.13 -3.96
N LEU A 141 -7.46 13.67 -2.74
CA LEU A 141 -6.48 14.72 -2.43
C LEU A 141 -5.05 14.22 -2.58
N ASP A 142 -4.76 13.00 -2.09
CA ASP A 142 -3.45 12.36 -2.26
C ASP A 142 -3.14 12.15 -3.76
N ALA A 143 -4.10 11.61 -4.53
CA ALA A 143 -3.94 11.38 -5.98
C ALA A 143 -3.67 12.69 -6.74
N LYS A 144 -4.39 13.76 -6.40
CA LYS A 144 -4.17 15.09 -6.97
C LYS A 144 -2.75 15.59 -6.65
N GLY A 145 -2.33 15.53 -5.39
CA GLY A 145 -0.98 15.93 -4.98
C GLY A 145 0.12 15.13 -5.69
N ILE A 146 -0.09 13.81 -5.92
CA ILE A 146 0.84 12.98 -6.71
C ILE A 146 0.88 13.49 -8.16
N ALA A 147 -0.28 13.71 -8.80
CA ALA A 147 -0.34 14.19 -10.18
C ALA A 147 0.37 15.53 -10.36
N GLU A 148 0.16 16.47 -9.44
CA GLU A 148 0.78 17.80 -9.47
C GLU A 148 2.30 17.74 -9.28
N ARG A 149 2.80 17.02 -8.26
CA ARG A 149 4.22 16.91 -7.98
C ARG A 149 5.01 16.08 -9.00
N GLN A 150 4.34 15.13 -9.64
CA GLN A 150 4.94 14.27 -10.67
C GLN A 150 4.53 14.68 -12.09
N LYS A 151 4.05 15.91 -12.28
CA LYS A 151 3.60 16.42 -13.59
C LYS A 151 4.66 16.19 -14.67
N GLY A 152 4.24 15.58 -15.79
CA GLY A 152 5.10 15.25 -16.92
C GLY A 152 6.02 14.03 -16.74
N LYS A 153 5.98 13.37 -15.57
CA LYS A 153 6.82 12.19 -15.27
C LYS A 153 6.00 10.89 -15.16
N LEU A 154 4.69 10.99 -14.93
CA LEU A 154 3.82 9.82 -14.76
C LEU A 154 3.55 9.13 -16.10
N ASN A 155 3.60 7.81 -16.09
CA ASN A 155 3.10 7.00 -17.19
C ASN A 155 1.57 6.89 -17.10
N THR A 156 0.87 7.87 -17.68
CA THR A 156 -0.59 7.97 -17.65
C THR A 156 -1.28 6.76 -18.30
N ARG A 157 -0.67 6.18 -19.36
CA ARG A 157 -1.19 4.96 -20.00
C ARG A 157 -1.18 3.78 -19.02
N TYR A 158 -0.10 3.62 -18.27
CA TYR A 158 0.02 2.59 -17.24
C TYR A 158 -1.07 2.76 -16.16
N ILE A 159 -1.19 3.98 -15.63
CA ILE A 159 -2.19 4.31 -14.60
C ILE A 159 -3.60 3.95 -15.07
N LEU A 160 -4.02 4.50 -16.22
CA LEU A 160 -5.39 4.33 -16.71
C LEU A 160 -5.70 2.88 -17.06
N ARG A 161 -4.72 2.12 -17.60
CA ARG A 161 -4.89 0.71 -17.90
C ARG A 161 -5.17 -0.11 -16.64
N HIS A 162 -4.34 0.03 -15.60
CA HIS A 162 -4.49 -0.74 -14.38
C HIS A 162 -5.71 -0.31 -13.57
N LEU A 163 -5.98 0.99 -13.51
CA LEU A 163 -7.16 1.50 -12.84
C LEU A 163 -8.44 1.00 -13.50
N ALA A 164 -8.50 0.94 -14.84
CA ALA A 164 -9.67 0.44 -15.55
C ALA A 164 -9.99 -1.01 -15.17
N VAL A 165 -8.98 -1.90 -15.16
CA VAL A 165 -9.16 -3.31 -14.76
C VAL A 165 -9.66 -3.43 -13.32
N LEU A 166 -9.08 -2.67 -12.38
CA LEU A 166 -9.50 -2.70 -10.98
C LEU A 166 -10.92 -2.14 -10.79
N CYS A 167 -11.26 -1.06 -11.50
CA CYS A 167 -12.60 -0.46 -11.44
C CYS A 167 -13.68 -1.33 -12.10
N GLU A 168 -13.32 -2.13 -13.09
CA GLU A 168 -14.23 -3.14 -13.66
C GLU A 168 -14.60 -4.20 -12.61
N LEU A 169 -13.63 -4.69 -11.83
CA LEU A 169 -13.87 -5.63 -10.72
C LEU A 169 -14.72 -5.03 -9.59
N LYS A 170 -14.66 -3.71 -9.40
CA LYS A 170 -15.39 -2.99 -8.34
C LYS A 170 -16.71 -2.39 -8.85
N GLU A 171 -16.99 -2.47 -10.16
CA GLU A 171 -18.16 -1.87 -10.81
C GLU A 171 -18.22 -0.33 -10.63
N THR A 172 -17.05 0.35 -10.70
CA THR A 172 -16.93 1.82 -10.53
C THR A 172 -16.22 2.48 -11.73
N PRO A 173 -16.76 2.40 -12.94
CA PRO A 173 -16.09 2.92 -14.15
C PRO A 173 -15.89 4.45 -14.13
N GLU A 174 -16.73 5.20 -13.40
CA GLU A 174 -16.62 6.65 -13.24
C GLU A 174 -15.29 7.06 -12.59
N THR A 175 -14.70 6.23 -11.75
CA THR A 175 -13.40 6.47 -11.11
C THR A 175 -12.28 6.70 -12.13
N VAL A 176 -12.31 5.99 -13.26
CA VAL A 176 -11.32 6.16 -14.34
C VAL A 176 -11.45 7.53 -14.99
N GLN A 177 -12.66 8.04 -15.14
CA GLN A 177 -12.90 9.37 -15.72
C GLN A 177 -12.42 10.48 -14.78
N GLU A 178 -12.67 10.36 -13.47
CA GLU A 178 -12.17 11.30 -12.46
C GLU A 178 -10.65 11.30 -12.42
N ALA A 179 -10.01 10.11 -12.43
CA ALA A 179 -8.55 10.00 -12.47
C ALA A 179 -7.95 10.67 -13.72
N ARG A 180 -8.61 10.52 -14.89
CA ARG A 180 -8.16 11.14 -16.14
C ARG A 180 -8.10 12.66 -16.05
N LYS A 181 -9.03 13.31 -15.34
CA LYS A 181 -9.04 14.76 -15.16
C LYS A 181 -7.81 15.28 -14.39
N LEU A 182 -7.26 14.46 -13.49
CA LEU A 182 -6.07 14.80 -12.70
C LEU A 182 -4.75 14.59 -13.47
N LEU A 183 -4.77 13.81 -14.54
CA LEU A 183 -3.57 13.39 -15.28
C LEU A 183 -3.30 14.23 -16.54
N VAL A 184 -4.01 15.32 -16.72
CA VAL A 184 -3.91 16.24 -17.86
C VAL A 184 -2.86 17.32 -17.63
#